data_77bf1c5efb1c6ce6057fa50001aef6ba
#
_entry.id   77bf1c5efb1c6ce6057fa50001aef6ba
#
_cell.length_a   1.000
_cell.length_b   1.000
_cell.length_c   1.000
_cell.angle_alpha   90.00
_cell.angle_beta   90.00
_cell.angle_gamma   90.00
#
_symmetry.space_group_name_H-M   'P 1'
#
loop_
_entity.id
_entity.type
_entity.pdbx_description
1 polymer ?
#
loop_
_entity_poly.entity_id
_entity_poly.type
_entity_poly.pdbx_seq_one_letter_code
_entity_poly.pdbx_strand_id
1 'polypeptide(L)'
;MKIAVLYICTGKYNQFFKDFYESAERYFLNGMASKEYFVFTDDMSLSEAQNVHLIKRQCQGFPADSLFRFEMFVQIKEQLKSFDYVYFFNANAEFRHPVNEEILPDETGLAMGLWYNVEKPWWNLWHVFDLPAFFSYERNKKSLAYIPPFGKEYKHFMGGLNGGRSKEYLQMIDTLSKNIRTDYDNGIIAIAHDQSHINAYMRNHKCKIIPREYCWPEEWPASFAPKIVFRDKMKMGEPFVKGRNPSALGRAKRIFKRIKHALSWYV
;
A
#
# COMPACT_ATOMS: atom_id res chain seq x y z
N MET A 1 -24.84 -1.84 -0.09
CA MET A 1 -23.49 -1.41 -0.49
C MET A 1 -22.69 -2.63 -0.90
N LYS A 2 -22.00 -2.57 -2.07
CA LYS A 2 -21.19 -3.66 -2.60
C LYS A 2 -19.72 -3.22 -2.64
N ILE A 3 -18.82 -4.02 -2.10
CA ILE A 3 -17.39 -3.72 -2.03
C ILE A 3 -16.58 -4.81 -2.73
N ALA A 4 -15.72 -4.41 -3.66
CA ALA A 4 -14.67 -5.26 -4.18
C ALA A 4 -13.40 -5.11 -3.33
N VAL A 5 -12.89 -6.21 -2.83
CA VAL A 5 -11.63 -6.28 -2.09
C VAL A 5 -10.58 -6.89 -3.00
N LEU A 6 -9.57 -6.12 -3.36
CA LEU A 6 -8.44 -6.56 -4.16
C LEU A 6 -7.34 -7.08 -3.23
N TYR A 7 -6.82 -8.24 -3.56
CA TYR A 7 -5.79 -8.89 -2.75
C TYR A 7 -4.79 -9.62 -3.65
N ILE A 8 -3.52 -9.56 -3.31
CA ILE A 8 -2.45 -10.23 -4.05
C ILE A 8 -1.66 -11.08 -3.07
N CYS A 9 -1.70 -12.40 -3.26
CA CYS A 9 -0.88 -13.34 -2.52
C CYS A 9 -0.35 -14.41 -3.47
N THR A 10 0.96 -14.41 -3.67
CA THR A 10 1.68 -15.38 -4.51
C THR A 10 2.80 -16.02 -3.72
N GLY A 11 3.13 -17.27 -4.01
CA GLY A 11 4.17 -18.02 -3.32
C GLY A 11 3.94 -18.08 -1.81
N LYS A 12 4.96 -17.69 -1.03
CA LYS A 12 4.87 -17.70 0.46
C LYS A 12 3.78 -16.77 1.02
N TYR A 13 3.29 -15.78 0.25
CA TYR A 13 2.25 -14.88 0.74
C TYR A 13 0.86 -15.52 0.81
N ASN A 14 0.64 -16.66 0.17
CA ASN A 14 -0.61 -17.41 0.25
C ASN A 14 -1.00 -17.76 1.69
N GLN A 15 -0.02 -17.99 2.57
CA GLN A 15 -0.25 -18.30 3.98
C GLN A 15 -0.95 -17.19 4.78
N PHE A 16 -0.98 -15.95 4.28
CA PHE A 16 -1.67 -14.86 4.96
C PHE A 16 -3.15 -14.77 4.63
N PHE A 17 -3.60 -15.42 3.55
CA PHE A 17 -4.94 -15.21 3.01
C PHE A 17 -6.03 -15.62 4.01
N LYS A 18 -5.90 -16.77 4.63
CA LYS A 18 -6.90 -17.28 5.58
C LYS A 18 -7.18 -16.28 6.70
N ASP A 19 -6.13 -15.84 7.38
CA ASP A 19 -6.28 -14.90 8.52
C ASP A 19 -6.80 -13.54 8.06
N PHE A 20 -6.35 -13.07 6.89
CA PHE A 20 -6.88 -11.86 6.27
C PHE A 20 -8.37 -11.97 5.99
N TYR A 21 -8.80 -13.03 5.29
CA TYR A 21 -10.18 -13.24 4.91
C TYR A 21 -11.11 -13.37 6.12
N GLU A 22 -10.77 -14.23 7.08
CA GLU A 22 -11.58 -14.44 8.29
C GLU A 22 -11.70 -13.16 9.12
N SER A 23 -10.61 -12.41 9.27
CA SER A 23 -10.64 -11.13 10.00
C SER A 23 -11.39 -10.04 9.24
N ALA A 24 -11.28 -9.98 7.92
CA ALA A 24 -12.02 -9.04 7.09
C ALA A 24 -13.52 -9.34 7.10
N GLU A 25 -13.93 -10.62 7.04
CA GLU A 25 -15.35 -10.99 7.17
C GLU A 25 -15.90 -10.58 8.53
N ARG A 26 -15.12 -10.73 9.59
CA ARG A 26 -15.53 -10.40 10.96
C ARG A 26 -15.61 -8.90 11.23
N TYR A 27 -14.70 -8.10 10.71
CA TYR A 27 -14.48 -6.73 11.16
C TYR A 27 -14.63 -5.65 10.09
N PHE A 28 -14.48 -5.98 8.80
CA PHE A 28 -14.53 -4.97 7.74
C PHE A 28 -15.97 -4.80 7.25
N LEU A 29 -16.60 -3.69 7.61
CA LEU A 29 -17.98 -3.33 7.21
C LEU A 29 -18.97 -4.48 7.42
N ASN A 30 -18.80 -5.22 8.52
CA ASN A 30 -19.61 -6.39 8.81
C ASN A 30 -21.09 -5.98 9.02
N GLY A 31 -22.00 -6.69 8.34
CA GLY A 31 -23.44 -6.37 8.34
C GLY A 31 -23.84 -5.11 7.55
N MET A 32 -22.86 -4.34 7.03
CA MET A 32 -23.09 -3.07 6.30
C MET A 32 -22.91 -3.21 4.79
N ALA A 33 -22.08 -4.14 4.36
CA ALA A 33 -21.76 -4.35 2.96
C ALA A 33 -21.67 -5.83 2.58
N SER A 34 -22.04 -6.15 1.34
CA SER A 34 -21.59 -7.39 0.70
C SER A 34 -20.18 -7.18 0.16
N LYS A 35 -19.31 -8.16 0.41
CA LYS A 35 -17.90 -8.13 0.00
C LYS A 35 -17.61 -9.24 -0.98
N GLU A 36 -16.90 -8.91 -2.06
CA GLU A 36 -16.38 -9.86 -3.04
C GLU A 36 -14.86 -9.68 -3.09
N TYR A 37 -14.13 -10.77 -2.95
CA TYR A 37 -12.67 -10.78 -2.87
C TYR A 37 -12.07 -11.21 -4.22
N PHE A 38 -11.35 -10.34 -4.88
CA PHE A 38 -10.60 -10.64 -6.10
C PHE A 38 -9.15 -10.90 -5.74
N VAL A 39 -8.77 -12.18 -5.74
CA VAL A 39 -7.50 -12.65 -5.18
C VAL A 39 -6.58 -13.12 -6.29
N PHE A 40 -5.52 -12.36 -6.55
CA PHE A 40 -4.47 -12.73 -7.49
C PHE A 40 -3.47 -13.67 -6.79
N THR A 41 -3.44 -14.92 -7.23
CA THR A 41 -2.67 -15.99 -6.58
C THR A 41 -2.15 -17.02 -7.58
N ASP A 42 -1.08 -17.73 -7.22
CA ASP A 42 -0.58 -18.91 -7.92
C ASP A 42 -1.20 -20.23 -7.37
N ASP A 43 -1.95 -20.15 -6.27
CA ASP A 43 -2.64 -21.27 -5.66
C ASP A 43 -4.16 -21.22 -5.92
N MET A 44 -4.62 -21.96 -6.91
CA MET A 44 -6.05 -22.00 -7.28
C MET A 44 -6.91 -22.84 -6.33
N SER A 45 -6.32 -23.42 -5.28
CA SER A 45 -7.03 -24.14 -4.20
C SER A 45 -7.11 -23.31 -2.89
N LEU A 46 -6.71 -22.04 -2.93
CA LEU A 46 -6.55 -21.18 -1.76
C LEU A 46 -7.85 -20.97 -0.96
N SER A 47 -9.00 -20.98 -1.61
CA SER A 47 -10.30 -20.78 -1.00
C SER A 47 -11.42 -21.40 -1.84
N GLU A 48 -12.44 -21.95 -1.15
CA GLU A 48 -13.70 -22.43 -1.75
C GLU A 48 -14.90 -21.52 -1.41
N ALA A 49 -14.64 -20.37 -0.74
CA ALA A 49 -15.70 -19.44 -0.36
C ALA A 49 -16.34 -18.80 -1.61
N GLN A 50 -17.67 -18.73 -1.64
CA GLN A 50 -18.44 -18.25 -2.81
C GLN A 50 -18.15 -16.81 -3.20
N ASN A 51 -17.79 -15.97 -2.24
CA ASN A 51 -17.45 -14.57 -2.44
C ASN A 51 -15.93 -14.32 -2.68
N VAL A 52 -15.16 -15.40 -2.98
CA VAL A 52 -13.74 -15.32 -3.31
C VAL A 52 -13.52 -15.74 -4.75
N HIS A 53 -13.02 -14.81 -5.56
CA HIS A 53 -12.71 -15.02 -6.97
C HIS A 53 -11.20 -15.15 -7.13
N LEU A 54 -10.71 -16.38 -7.30
CA LEU A 54 -9.30 -16.64 -7.52
C LEU A 54 -8.91 -16.32 -8.97
N ILE A 55 -7.91 -15.45 -9.14
CA ILE A 55 -7.39 -15.04 -10.43
C ILE A 55 -5.95 -15.54 -10.53
N LYS A 56 -5.72 -16.46 -11.47
CA LYS A 56 -4.41 -17.09 -11.63
C LYS A 56 -3.33 -16.05 -11.96
N ARG A 57 -2.30 -15.98 -11.11
CA ARG A 57 -1.13 -15.13 -11.28
C ARG A 57 0.12 -15.88 -10.91
N GLN A 58 1.06 -16.00 -11.85
CA GLN A 58 2.37 -16.58 -11.56
C GLN A 58 3.15 -15.66 -10.60
N CYS A 59 3.74 -16.23 -9.56
CA CYS A 59 4.64 -15.50 -8.66
C CYS A 59 5.87 -15.03 -9.44
N GLN A 60 6.06 -13.73 -9.53
CA GLN A 60 7.24 -13.10 -10.13
C GLN A 60 8.25 -12.64 -9.07
N GLY A 61 7.82 -12.68 -7.79
CA GLY A 61 8.62 -12.20 -6.66
C GLY A 61 8.71 -10.68 -6.57
N PHE A 62 9.44 -10.24 -5.52
CA PHE A 62 9.68 -8.83 -5.31
C PHE A 62 10.81 -8.34 -6.24
N PRO A 63 10.69 -7.16 -6.89
CA PRO A 63 9.61 -6.18 -6.72
C PRO A 63 8.43 -6.34 -7.69
N ALA A 64 8.47 -7.28 -8.65
CA ALA A 64 7.54 -7.34 -9.77
C ALA A 64 6.07 -7.47 -9.34
N ASP A 65 5.76 -8.32 -8.36
CA ASP A 65 4.38 -8.50 -7.87
C ASP A 65 3.82 -7.25 -7.19
N SER A 66 4.67 -6.39 -6.64
CA SER A 66 4.26 -5.08 -6.12
C SER A 66 4.21 -4.03 -7.20
N LEU A 67 5.22 -3.97 -8.06
CA LEU A 67 5.37 -2.95 -9.10
C LEU A 67 4.18 -2.97 -10.08
N PHE A 68 3.79 -4.17 -10.54
CA PHE A 68 2.77 -4.35 -11.56
C PHE A 68 1.36 -4.63 -11.01
N ARG A 69 1.11 -4.33 -9.72
CA ARG A 69 -0.21 -4.60 -9.11
C ARG A 69 -1.36 -3.88 -9.83
N PHE A 70 -1.16 -2.66 -10.29
CA PHE A 70 -2.21 -1.91 -10.96
C PHE A 70 -2.53 -2.47 -12.35
N GLU A 71 -1.57 -3.09 -13.03
CA GLU A 71 -1.85 -3.83 -14.26
C GLU A 71 -2.75 -5.05 -14.00
N MET A 72 -2.53 -5.75 -12.87
CA MET A 72 -3.42 -6.85 -12.45
C MET A 72 -4.84 -6.35 -12.23
N PHE A 73 -5.01 -5.21 -11.54
CA PHE A 73 -6.33 -4.65 -11.26
C PHE A 73 -7.04 -4.16 -12.52
N VAL A 74 -6.31 -3.60 -13.48
CA VAL A 74 -6.86 -3.18 -14.78
C VAL A 74 -7.41 -4.38 -15.57
N GLN A 75 -6.84 -5.57 -15.44
CA GLN A 75 -7.33 -6.79 -16.11
C GLN A 75 -8.79 -7.14 -15.76
N ILE A 76 -9.23 -6.80 -14.56
CA ILE A 76 -10.60 -7.07 -14.08
C ILE A 76 -11.45 -5.80 -13.95
N LYS A 77 -11.01 -4.70 -14.54
CA LYS A 77 -11.64 -3.38 -14.43
C LYS A 77 -13.13 -3.40 -14.73
N GLU A 78 -13.54 -4.13 -15.77
CA GLU A 78 -14.96 -4.19 -16.16
C GLU A 78 -15.83 -4.84 -15.05
N GLN A 79 -15.30 -5.85 -14.37
CA GLN A 79 -15.99 -6.47 -13.25
C GLN A 79 -16.11 -5.49 -12.06
N LEU A 80 -15.06 -4.73 -11.80
CA LEU A 80 -15.01 -3.77 -10.68
C LEU A 80 -15.99 -2.60 -10.83
N LYS A 81 -16.43 -2.27 -12.04
CA LYS A 81 -17.43 -1.19 -12.30
C LYS A 81 -18.78 -1.43 -11.62
N SER A 82 -19.12 -2.68 -11.32
CA SER A 82 -20.40 -3.04 -10.70
C SER A 82 -20.45 -2.85 -9.17
N PHE A 83 -19.34 -2.46 -8.58
CA PHE A 83 -19.21 -2.24 -7.15
C PHE A 83 -19.32 -0.76 -6.79
N ASP A 84 -19.82 -0.47 -5.58
CA ASP A 84 -19.85 0.89 -5.07
C ASP A 84 -18.46 1.39 -4.72
N TYR A 85 -17.66 0.48 -4.10
CA TYR A 85 -16.30 0.79 -3.65
C TYR A 85 -15.34 -0.35 -3.99
N VAL A 86 -14.08 0.02 -4.19
CA VAL A 86 -12.95 -0.90 -4.38
C VAL A 86 -11.89 -0.60 -3.33
N TYR A 87 -11.39 -1.61 -2.65
CA TYR A 87 -10.32 -1.50 -1.67
C TYR A 87 -9.21 -2.50 -1.95
N PHE A 88 -7.97 -2.07 -1.80
CA PHE A 88 -6.81 -2.93 -1.78
C PHE A 88 -6.20 -2.99 -0.40
N PHE A 89 -5.91 -4.20 0.05
CA PHE A 89 -5.14 -4.49 1.26
C PHE A 89 -3.92 -5.33 0.94
N ASN A 90 -2.79 -4.99 1.58
CA ASN A 90 -1.56 -5.77 1.41
C ASN A 90 -1.73 -7.19 2.00
N ALA A 91 -1.02 -8.17 1.44
CA ALA A 91 -1.15 -9.58 1.82
C ALA A 91 -1.03 -9.86 3.32
N ASN A 92 -0.19 -9.09 4.04
CA ASN A 92 -0.03 -9.25 5.48
C ASN A 92 -0.94 -8.36 6.33
N ALA A 93 -1.99 -7.78 5.75
CA ALA A 93 -2.99 -7.07 6.53
C ALA A 93 -3.85 -8.04 7.35
N GLU A 94 -4.22 -7.66 8.55
CA GLU A 94 -5.14 -8.39 9.41
C GLU A 94 -6.00 -7.40 10.21
N PHE A 95 -7.30 -7.60 10.21
CA PHE A 95 -8.25 -6.76 10.96
C PHE A 95 -8.30 -7.23 12.40
N ARG A 96 -8.11 -6.30 13.35
CA ARG A 96 -8.13 -6.61 14.79
C ARG A 96 -9.37 -6.07 15.52
N HIS A 97 -9.96 -5.01 14.97
CA HIS A 97 -11.13 -4.35 15.52
C HIS A 97 -12.10 -3.92 14.41
N PRO A 98 -13.38 -3.65 14.74
CA PRO A 98 -14.36 -3.20 13.75
C PRO A 98 -13.92 -1.99 12.96
N VAL A 99 -14.05 -2.08 11.66
CA VAL A 99 -13.80 -1.04 10.67
C VAL A 99 -15.12 -0.82 9.93
N ASN A 100 -15.77 0.29 10.24
CA ASN A 100 -17.11 0.61 9.74
C ASN A 100 -17.03 1.70 8.63
N GLU A 101 -18.09 2.46 8.45
CA GLU A 101 -18.20 3.47 7.39
C GLU A 101 -17.15 4.59 7.47
N GLU A 102 -16.48 4.73 8.60
CA GLU A 102 -15.38 5.68 8.77
C GLU A 102 -14.20 5.46 7.80
N ILE A 103 -14.09 4.26 7.22
CA ILE A 103 -13.05 3.99 6.21
C ILE A 103 -13.47 4.45 4.80
N LEU A 104 -14.77 4.62 4.56
CA LEU A 104 -15.29 5.00 3.25
C LEU A 104 -14.81 6.39 2.83
N PRO A 105 -14.57 6.62 1.53
CA PRO A 105 -14.13 7.91 1.04
C PRO A 105 -15.19 9.00 1.30
N ASP A 106 -14.73 10.23 1.41
CA ASP A 106 -15.56 11.43 1.41
C ASP A 106 -15.97 11.82 -0.03
N GLU A 107 -16.32 13.08 -0.26
CA GLU A 107 -16.68 13.62 -1.59
C GLU A 107 -15.56 13.53 -2.62
N THR A 108 -14.30 13.39 -2.18
CA THR A 108 -13.14 13.24 -3.08
C THR A 108 -13.12 11.90 -3.81
N GLY A 109 -13.86 10.92 -3.31
CA GLY A 109 -14.00 9.60 -3.93
C GLY A 109 -12.85 8.62 -3.67
N LEU A 110 -11.71 9.07 -3.12
CA LEU A 110 -10.56 8.23 -2.78
C LEU A 110 -10.30 8.20 -1.27
N ALA A 111 -9.77 7.09 -0.77
CA ALA A 111 -9.36 6.90 0.62
C ALA A 111 -7.98 6.23 0.67
N MET A 112 -7.01 6.86 1.33
CA MET A 112 -5.61 6.45 1.27
C MET A 112 -5.02 6.30 2.67
N GLY A 113 -4.36 5.17 2.92
CA GLY A 113 -3.66 4.91 4.18
C GLY A 113 -2.45 5.84 4.35
N LEU A 114 -2.41 6.58 5.44
CA LEU A 114 -1.30 7.49 5.74
C LEU A 114 -0.16 6.74 6.42
N TRP A 115 1.06 6.84 5.84
CA TRP A 115 2.27 6.31 6.49
C TRP A 115 2.96 7.37 7.35
N TYR A 116 3.20 8.55 6.76
CA TYR A 116 3.81 9.69 7.45
C TYR A 116 3.06 10.98 7.14
N ASN A 117 2.89 11.80 8.16
CA ASN A 117 2.43 13.18 8.05
C ASN A 117 3.40 14.10 8.81
N VAL A 118 3.74 15.23 8.21
CA VAL A 118 4.66 16.22 8.81
C VAL A 118 3.88 17.20 9.68
N GLU A 119 3.14 16.70 10.64
CA GLU A 119 2.44 17.56 11.61
C GLU A 119 3.25 17.80 12.89
N LYS A 120 4.43 17.17 13.01
CA LYS A 120 5.26 17.31 14.23
C LYS A 120 6.25 18.46 14.11
N PRO A 121 6.43 19.22 15.20
CA PRO A 121 7.37 20.31 15.21
C PRO A 121 8.81 19.87 14.88
N TRP A 122 9.44 20.51 13.94
CA TRP A 122 10.77 20.18 13.41
C TRP A 122 11.92 20.33 14.43
N TRP A 123 11.72 21.03 15.52
CA TRP A 123 12.73 21.25 16.58
C TRP A 123 12.99 20.02 17.47
N ASN A 124 12.24 18.94 17.32
CA ASN A 124 12.51 17.72 18.06
C ASN A 124 13.46 16.84 17.24
N LEU A 125 14.72 16.73 17.69
CA LEU A 125 15.79 15.98 17.03
C LEU A 125 15.43 14.50 16.74
N TRP A 126 14.54 13.92 17.57
CA TRP A 126 14.04 12.55 17.35
C TRP A 126 13.12 12.42 16.14
N HIS A 127 12.57 13.54 15.64
CA HIS A 127 11.67 13.60 14.49
C HIS A 127 12.34 14.06 13.18
N VAL A 128 13.68 14.18 13.17
CA VAL A 128 14.41 14.59 11.95
C VAL A 128 14.13 13.62 10.78
N PHE A 129 13.91 12.35 11.08
CA PHE A 129 13.59 11.33 10.07
C PHE A 129 12.12 11.33 9.62
N ASP A 130 11.28 12.13 10.25
CA ASP A 130 9.88 12.36 9.83
C ASP A 130 9.77 13.54 8.85
N LEU A 131 10.88 14.21 8.53
CA LEU A 131 10.92 15.25 7.51
C LEU A 131 10.67 14.66 6.10
N PRO A 132 10.02 15.40 5.20
CA PRO A 132 9.74 14.95 3.84
C PRO A 132 10.97 14.48 3.08
N ALA A 133 12.13 15.06 3.36
CA ALA A 133 13.41 14.64 2.78
C ALA A 133 13.79 13.18 3.09
N PHE A 134 13.23 12.58 4.12
CA PHE A 134 13.46 11.18 4.47
C PHE A 134 12.35 10.23 4.00
N PHE A 135 11.29 10.76 3.38
CA PHE A 135 10.26 9.92 2.76
C PHE A 135 10.82 9.25 1.51
N SER A 136 10.26 8.10 1.17
CA SER A 136 10.66 7.35 -0.04
C SER A 136 10.00 7.91 -1.31
N TYR A 137 10.08 9.23 -1.48
CA TYR A 137 9.67 9.88 -2.72
C TYR A 137 10.67 9.63 -3.84
N GLU A 138 10.15 9.46 -5.05
CA GLU A 138 11.00 9.32 -6.23
C GLU A 138 11.67 10.65 -6.58
N ARG A 139 12.97 10.60 -6.86
CA ARG A 139 13.83 11.77 -7.10
C ARG A 139 14.42 11.82 -8.49
N ASN A 140 14.28 10.75 -9.24
CA ASN A 140 14.67 10.74 -10.64
C ASN A 140 13.69 11.61 -11.42
N LYS A 141 14.18 12.76 -11.90
CA LYS A 141 13.38 13.73 -12.69
C LYS A 141 12.82 13.15 -14.00
N LYS A 142 13.33 12.00 -14.45
CA LYS A 142 12.83 11.30 -15.64
C LYS A 142 11.68 10.34 -15.32
N SER A 143 11.44 10.03 -14.04
CA SER A 143 10.35 9.17 -13.61
C SER A 143 9.03 9.91 -13.58
N LEU A 144 7.96 9.27 -13.99
CA LEU A 144 6.59 9.77 -13.82
C LEU A 144 6.12 9.77 -12.34
N ALA A 145 6.90 9.14 -11.46
CA ALA A 145 6.71 9.19 -10.01
C ALA A 145 7.51 10.30 -9.32
N TYR A 146 8.21 11.16 -10.06
CA TYR A 146 9.03 12.23 -9.49
C TYR A 146 8.21 13.21 -8.63
N ILE A 147 8.71 13.50 -7.42
CA ILE A 147 8.15 14.51 -6.52
C ILE A 147 9.24 15.56 -6.24
N PRO A 148 9.00 16.85 -6.57
CA PRO A 148 9.99 17.91 -6.34
C PRO A 148 10.15 18.24 -4.85
N PRO A 149 11.35 18.75 -4.41
CA PRO A 149 11.66 19.01 -3.01
C PRO A 149 10.97 20.24 -2.42
N PHE A 150 10.54 21.16 -3.26
CA PHE A 150 9.96 22.44 -2.84
C PHE A 150 8.47 22.46 -3.16
N GLY A 151 7.65 22.05 -2.22
CA GLY A 151 6.20 22.01 -2.36
C GLY A 151 5.50 22.25 -1.04
N LYS A 152 4.19 22.46 -1.12
CA LYS A 152 3.34 22.58 0.06
C LYS A 152 2.80 21.19 0.42
N GLU A 153 2.62 20.93 1.71
CA GLU A 153 1.95 19.74 2.24
C GLU A 153 2.50 18.40 1.73
N TYR A 154 3.48 17.85 2.42
CA TYR A 154 4.01 16.54 2.14
C TYR A 154 3.31 15.47 2.98
N LYS A 155 2.52 14.63 2.34
CA LYS A 155 1.88 13.45 2.94
C LYS A 155 2.46 12.22 2.28
N HIS A 156 2.84 11.23 3.06
CA HIS A 156 3.38 9.98 2.53
C HIS A 156 2.38 8.85 2.71
N PHE A 157 1.72 8.49 1.63
CA PHE A 157 0.75 7.40 1.60
C PHE A 157 1.44 6.06 1.40
N MET A 158 0.88 5.04 2.03
CA MET A 158 1.39 3.68 1.88
C MET A 158 0.77 2.97 0.68
N GLY A 159 1.54 2.05 0.10
CA GLY A 159 1.02 1.19 -0.96
C GLY A 159 0.07 0.10 -0.45
N GLY A 160 0.06 -0.19 0.85
CA GLY A 160 -0.59 -1.37 1.43
C GLY A 160 -2.07 -1.21 1.79
N LEU A 161 -2.58 0.02 1.83
CA LEU A 161 -4.00 0.31 2.06
C LEU A 161 -4.42 1.51 1.20
N ASN A 162 -5.28 1.26 0.25
CA ASN A 162 -5.89 2.28 -0.58
C ASN A 162 -7.24 1.80 -1.11
N GLY A 163 -8.12 2.73 -1.42
CA GLY A 163 -9.44 2.41 -1.95
C GLY A 163 -10.21 3.65 -2.37
N GLY A 164 -11.46 3.46 -2.71
CA GLY A 164 -12.31 4.56 -3.14
C GLY A 164 -13.62 4.09 -3.74
N ARG A 165 -14.42 5.07 -4.19
CA ARG A 165 -15.56 4.78 -5.07
C ARG A 165 -15.03 4.15 -6.36
N SER A 166 -15.74 3.18 -6.88
CA SER A 166 -15.28 2.43 -8.07
C SER A 166 -14.81 3.34 -9.19
N LYS A 167 -15.57 4.37 -9.54
CA LYS A 167 -15.23 5.28 -10.65
C LYS A 167 -13.86 5.95 -10.43
N GLU A 168 -13.66 6.60 -9.30
CA GLU A 168 -12.43 7.35 -8.97
C GLU A 168 -11.23 6.40 -8.79
N TYR A 169 -11.46 5.26 -8.16
CA TYR A 169 -10.41 4.27 -7.98
C TYR A 169 -9.96 3.66 -9.32
N LEU A 170 -10.90 3.35 -10.23
CA LEU A 170 -10.58 2.82 -11.55
C LEU A 170 -9.82 3.83 -12.43
N GLN A 171 -10.12 5.12 -12.30
CA GLN A 171 -9.33 6.17 -12.96
C GLN A 171 -7.90 6.25 -12.41
N MET A 172 -7.75 6.12 -11.10
CA MET A 172 -6.44 6.09 -10.45
C MET A 172 -5.60 4.90 -10.94
N ILE A 173 -6.14 3.67 -10.89
CA ILE A 173 -5.38 2.47 -11.28
C ILE A 173 -5.00 2.47 -12.77
N ASP A 174 -5.85 3.00 -13.65
CA ASP A 174 -5.52 3.19 -15.08
C ASP A 174 -4.31 4.11 -15.25
N THR A 175 -4.30 5.22 -14.54
CA THR A 175 -3.19 6.19 -14.60
C THR A 175 -1.92 5.59 -14.04
N LEU A 176 -1.99 4.94 -12.87
CA LEU A 176 -0.83 4.35 -12.21
C LEU A 176 -0.25 3.19 -13.02
N SER A 177 -1.09 2.34 -13.59
CA SER A 177 -0.67 1.24 -14.46
C SER A 177 0.13 1.75 -15.66
N LYS A 178 -0.39 2.77 -16.36
CA LYS A 178 0.28 3.39 -17.51
C LYS A 178 1.62 4.04 -17.12
N ASN A 179 1.63 4.80 -16.03
CA ASN A 179 2.84 5.49 -15.59
C ASN A 179 3.94 4.51 -15.19
N ILE A 180 3.60 3.44 -14.47
CA ILE A 180 4.55 2.40 -14.06
C ILE A 180 5.11 1.69 -15.30
N ARG A 181 4.25 1.35 -16.26
CA ARG A 181 4.67 0.68 -17.49
C ARG A 181 5.60 1.58 -18.30
N THR A 182 5.26 2.85 -18.47
CA THR A 182 6.10 3.83 -19.17
C THR A 182 7.48 3.97 -18.52
N ASP A 183 7.53 4.11 -17.18
CA ASP A 183 8.81 4.18 -16.47
C ASP A 183 9.62 2.89 -16.68
N TYR A 184 8.98 1.73 -16.52
CA TYR A 184 9.63 0.44 -16.66
C TYR A 184 10.20 0.23 -18.06
N ASP A 185 9.46 0.57 -19.12
CA ASP A 185 9.89 0.46 -20.51
C ASP A 185 11.08 1.42 -20.81
N ASN A 186 11.19 2.51 -20.06
CA ASN A 186 12.36 3.42 -20.09
C ASN A 186 13.48 3.00 -19.13
N GLY A 187 13.45 1.79 -18.56
CA GLY A 187 14.46 1.28 -17.63
C GLY A 187 14.43 1.93 -16.25
N ILE A 188 13.33 2.58 -15.86
CA ILE A 188 13.16 3.27 -14.58
C ILE A 188 12.27 2.41 -13.66
N ILE A 189 12.80 2.12 -12.47
CA ILE A 189 12.04 1.52 -11.37
C ILE A 189 12.07 2.51 -10.21
N ALA A 190 10.94 3.09 -9.88
CA ALA A 190 10.83 4.06 -8.81
C ALA A 190 11.22 3.46 -7.44
N ILE A 191 11.80 4.26 -6.55
CA ILE A 191 12.46 3.82 -5.30
C ILE A 191 11.57 3.00 -4.37
N ALA A 192 10.29 3.32 -4.30
CA ALA A 192 9.27 2.57 -3.54
C ALA A 192 8.24 1.92 -4.48
N HIS A 193 8.67 1.59 -5.72
CA HIS A 193 7.89 0.88 -6.73
C HIS A 193 6.52 1.57 -6.98
N ASP A 194 5.43 0.83 -6.88
CA ASP A 194 4.05 1.32 -7.01
C ASP A 194 3.69 2.42 -6.01
N GLN A 195 4.19 2.36 -4.79
CA GLN A 195 3.93 3.38 -3.77
C GLN A 195 4.49 4.76 -4.16
N SER A 196 5.62 4.82 -4.89
CA SER A 196 6.15 6.08 -5.42
C SER A 196 5.16 6.72 -6.39
N HIS A 197 4.58 5.92 -7.28
CA HIS A 197 3.58 6.40 -8.24
C HIS A 197 2.27 6.82 -7.57
N ILE A 198 1.81 6.10 -6.52
CA ILE A 198 0.68 6.54 -5.69
C ILE A 198 0.96 7.93 -5.11
N ASN A 199 2.12 8.12 -4.49
CA ASN A 199 2.46 9.39 -3.86
C ASN A 199 2.56 10.54 -4.87
N ALA A 200 3.09 10.29 -6.07
CA ALA A 200 3.11 11.29 -7.14
C ALA A 200 1.70 11.64 -7.63
N TYR A 201 0.84 10.65 -7.83
CA TYR A 201 -0.56 10.85 -8.22
C TYR A 201 -1.30 11.71 -7.19
N MET A 202 -1.13 11.39 -5.90
CA MET A 202 -1.79 12.09 -4.81
C MET A 202 -1.29 13.52 -4.57
N ARG A 203 -0.20 13.96 -5.24
CA ARG A 203 0.20 15.40 -5.23
C ARG A 203 -0.84 16.31 -5.89
N ASN A 204 -1.57 15.79 -6.85
CA ASN A 204 -2.55 16.54 -7.65
C ASN A 204 -3.99 16.09 -7.41
N HIS A 205 -4.23 15.15 -6.49
CA HIS A 205 -5.55 14.61 -6.18
C HIS A 205 -5.83 14.69 -4.69
N LYS A 206 -7.07 14.98 -4.34
CA LYS A 206 -7.53 14.96 -2.95
C LYS A 206 -8.01 13.56 -2.60
N CYS A 207 -7.91 13.19 -1.33
CA CYS A 207 -8.46 11.97 -0.79
C CYS A 207 -8.82 12.11 0.68
N LYS A 208 -9.70 11.26 1.16
CA LYS A 208 -9.85 11.04 2.60
C LYS A 208 -8.59 10.33 3.11
N ILE A 209 -8.04 10.87 4.19
CA ILE A 209 -6.89 10.26 4.86
C ILE A 209 -7.38 9.19 5.81
N ILE A 210 -6.94 7.95 5.61
CA ILE A 210 -7.14 6.87 6.55
C ILE A 210 -5.97 6.92 7.55
N PRO A 211 -6.24 7.13 8.86
CA PRO A 211 -5.20 7.33 9.84
C PRO A 211 -4.42 6.05 10.15
N ARG A 212 -3.31 6.19 10.88
CA ARG A 212 -2.32 5.12 11.08
C ARG A 212 -2.85 3.92 11.88
N GLU A 213 -3.91 4.07 12.63
CA GLU A 213 -4.57 2.96 13.34
C GLU A 213 -5.14 1.88 12.40
N TYR A 214 -5.34 2.22 11.12
CA TYR A 214 -5.78 1.28 10.08
C TYR A 214 -4.62 0.65 9.29
N CYS A 215 -3.38 0.94 9.66
CA CYS A 215 -2.22 0.49 8.90
C CYS A 215 -0.95 0.39 9.77
N TRP A 216 -1.09 -0.19 10.96
CA TRP A 216 -0.01 -0.25 11.94
C TRP A 216 0.88 -1.48 11.76
N PRO A 217 2.21 -1.35 11.71
CA PRO A 217 3.10 -2.51 11.72
C PRO A 217 3.00 -3.25 13.06
N GLU A 218 2.78 -4.57 13.01
CA GLU A 218 2.59 -5.41 14.20
C GLU A 218 3.79 -5.35 15.17
N GLU A 219 5.00 -5.18 14.62
CA GLU A 219 6.22 -5.13 15.41
C GLU A 219 6.47 -3.79 16.14
N TRP A 220 5.66 -2.79 15.92
CA TRP A 220 5.82 -1.48 16.54
C TRP A 220 4.94 -1.36 17.79
N PRO A 221 5.47 -0.79 18.89
CA PRO A 221 4.62 -0.48 20.04
C PRO A 221 3.56 0.55 19.66
N ALA A 222 2.33 0.34 20.08
CA ALA A 222 1.22 1.27 19.87
C ALA A 222 0.72 1.81 21.19
N SER A 223 0.41 3.12 21.23
CA SER A 223 -0.29 3.77 22.33
C SER A 223 -1.83 3.78 22.17
N PHE A 224 -2.33 3.14 21.14
CA PHE A 224 -3.74 2.99 20.77
C PHE A 224 -4.01 1.55 20.33
N ALA A 225 -5.28 1.18 20.16
CA ALA A 225 -5.69 -0.12 19.62
C ALA A 225 -5.70 -0.07 18.08
N PRO A 226 -4.72 -0.66 17.37
CA PRO A 226 -4.72 -0.67 15.90
C PRO A 226 -5.93 -1.47 15.38
N LYS A 227 -6.70 -0.89 14.47
CA LYS A 227 -7.83 -1.54 13.83
C LYS A 227 -7.42 -2.54 12.75
N ILE A 228 -6.40 -2.17 11.97
CA ILE A 228 -5.77 -3.04 10.97
C ILE A 228 -4.28 -3.04 11.23
N VAL A 229 -3.69 -4.22 11.34
CA VAL A 229 -2.25 -4.39 11.49
C VAL A 229 -1.65 -5.00 10.22
N PHE A 230 -0.40 -4.63 9.93
CA PHE A 230 0.43 -5.34 8.97
C PHE A 230 1.34 -6.28 9.73
N ARG A 231 1.03 -7.57 9.64
CA ARG A 231 1.72 -8.65 10.36
C ARG A 231 3.20 -8.65 10.05
N ASP A 232 3.99 -8.96 11.08
CA ASP A 232 5.43 -9.10 10.92
C ASP A 232 5.75 -10.37 10.12
N LYS A 233 6.16 -10.17 8.87
CA LYS A 233 6.55 -11.25 7.95
C LYS A 233 7.70 -12.10 8.48
N MET A 234 8.55 -11.55 9.37
CA MET A 234 9.67 -12.28 9.96
C MET A 234 9.21 -13.37 10.93
N LYS A 235 8.00 -13.26 11.49
CA LYS A 235 7.42 -14.28 12.38
C LYS A 235 6.86 -15.50 11.59
N MET A 236 6.72 -15.38 10.28
CA MET A 236 6.12 -16.41 9.42
C MET A 236 7.16 -17.36 8.78
N GLY A 237 8.34 -17.50 9.37
CA GLY A 237 9.40 -18.37 8.90
C GLY A 237 10.56 -17.65 8.23
N GLU A 238 11.13 -18.22 7.16
CA GLU A 238 12.27 -17.61 6.48
C GLU A 238 12.00 -16.18 6.03
N PRO A 239 13.01 -15.29 6.09
CA PRO A 239 12.86 -13.88 5.82
C PRO A 239 12.27 -13.65 4.41
N PHE A 240 11.14 -12.94 4.35
CA PHE A 240 10.53 -12.49 3.10
C PHE A 240 11.37 -11.40 2.42
N VAL A 241 12.30 -10.78 3.16
CA VAL A 241 13.20 -9.73 2.65
C VAL A 241 14.65 -10.14 2.93
N LYS A 242 15.40 -10.44 1.87
CA LYS A 242 16.85 -10.64 1.97
C LYS A 242 17.53 -9.33 2.39
N GLY A 243 18.46 -9.40 3.37
CA GLY A 243 19.44 -8.33 3.60
C GLY A 243 19.17 -7.36 4.74
N ARG A 244 18.32 -7.66 5.73
CA ARG A 244 18.34 -6.92 6.99
C ARG A 244 19.58 -7.36 7.80
N ASN A 245 20.68 -6.60 7.70
CA ASN A 245 21.84 -6.78 8.57
C ASN A 245 21.57 -6.07 9.92
N PRO A 246 21.36 -6.82 11.02
CA PRO A 246 21.07 -6.24 12.34
C PRO A 246 22.30 -5.65 13.04
N SER A 247 23.50 -5.81 12.46
CA SER A 247 24.75 -5.32 13.07
C SER A 247 24.74 -3.78 13.23
N ALA A 248 25.52 -3.28 14.19
CA ALA A 248 25.69 -1.84 14.41
C ALA A 248 26.21 -1.14 13.14
N LEU A 249 27.16 -1.76 12.44
CA LEU A 249 27.71 -1.25 11.17
C LEU A 249 26.62 -1.22 10.08
N GLY A 250 25.78 -2.25 10.01
CA GLY A 250 24.64 -2.29 9.07
C GLY A 250 23.59 -1.20 9.35
N ARG A 251 23.37 -0.88 10.65
CA ARG A 251 22.50 0.25 11.04
C ARG A 251 23.11 1.59 10.63
N ALA A 252 24.40 1.81 10.92
CA ALA A 252 25.10 3.04 10.51
C ALA A 252 25.09 3.25 8.99
N LYS A 253 25.39 2.21 8.21
CA LYS A 253 25.31 2.25 6.73
C LYS A 253 23.91 2.63 6.24
N ARG A 254 22.85 2.11 6.86
CA ARG A 254 21.45 2.48 6.50
C ARG A 254 21.14 3.95 6.81
N ILE A 255 21.58 4.45 7.98
CA ILE A 255 21.39 5.86 8.35
C ILE A 255 22.11 6.75 7.33
N PHE A 256 23.36 6.45 7.03
CA PHE A 256 24.14 7.20 6.04
C PHE A 256 23.49 7.20 4.66
N LYS A 257 23.00 6.03 4.20
CA LYS A 257 22.24 5.93 2.94
C LYS A 257 20.98 6.80 2.94
N ARG A 258 20.25 6.82 4.07
CA ARG A 258 19.06 7.68 4.22
C ARG A 258 19.41 9.17 4.16
N ILE A 259 20.48 9.58 4.83
CA ILE A 259 20.96 10.97 4.82
C ILE A 259 21.39 11.37 3.39
N LYS A 260 22.20 10.54 2.74
CA LYS A 260 22.61 10.77 1.33
C LYS A 260 21.40 10.90 0.42
N HIS A 261 20.41 10.03 0.60
CA HIS A 261 19.17 10.07 -0.14
C HIS A 261 18.37 11.35 0.16
N ALA A 262 18.31 11.80 1.43
CA ALA A 262 17.65 13.05 1.79
C ALA A 262 18.31 14.25 1.12
N LEU A 263 19.63 14.33 1.14
CA LEU A 263 20.38 15.43 0.53
C LEU A 263 20.25 15.45 -0.99
N SER A 264 20.20 14.29 -1.66
CA SER A 264 20.04 14.20 -3.12
C SER A 264 18.70 14.73 -3.64
N TRP A 265 17.75 15.04 -2.76
CA TRP A 265 16.47 15.61 -3.17
C TRP A 265 16.56 17.09 -3.53
N TYR A 266 17.57 17.77 -2.99
CA TYR A 266 17.75 19.22 -3.17
C TYR A 266 18.80 19.58 -4.25
N VAL A 267 19.46 18.57 -4.81
CA VAL A 267 20.43 18.67 -5.89
C VAL A 267 19.83 18.17 -7.19
#